data_0c57c2ed9c8070124ef49ab7ffce817a
#
_entry.id   0c57c2ed9c8070124ef49ab7ffce817a
#
_cell.length_a   1.000
_cell.length_b   1.000
_cell.length_c   1.000
_cell.angle_alpha   90.00
_cell.angle_beta   90.00
_cell.angle_gamma   90.00
#
_symmetry.space_group_name_H-M   'P 1'
#
loop_
_entity.id
_entity.type
_entity.pdbx_description
1 polymer ?
#
loop_
_entity_poly.entity_id
_entity_poly.type
_entity_poly.pdbx_seq_one_letter_code
_entity_poly.pdbx_strand_id
1 'polypeptide(L)'
;MFRALGRWIKAVGYLLTGQVDAARRTLDLNPHVMRAKYDEILREKTSRIHQYKQAVAGLIAQQENKMQKVKGLTEEVGRLENLRAGALAKAKQKVVELQQAGKTTEEVQHDEDYLRCQSAYKDFTSTLAEKQTRIEELEADIGDYGKRIGDHKVQLQSLLRELDKLRAEQADAVADVITSREERELADTLSGIAQDGTAEELQRMRQLRQEVKAEARVSRELAGTDTKVQEAEFMEFARRSQSDSEFDALIGLAASVEKPQSAAPVQEKPATLPE
;
A
#
# COMPACT_ATOMS: atom_id res chain seq x y z
N MET A 1 2.48 -22.23 9.40
CA MET A 1 3.19 -21.15 8.70
C MET A 1 2.84 -19.76 9.25
N PHE A 2 1.58 -19.42 9.54
CA PHE A 2 1.14 -18.07 9.95
C PHE A 2 1.70 -17.52 11.28
N ARG A 3 1.98 -18.39 12.28
CA ARG A 3 2.63 -17.96 13.54
C ARG A 3 4.09 -17.51 13.36
N ALA A 4 4.77 -18.03 12.35
CA ALA A 4 6.13 -17.63 12.01
C ALA A 4 6.19 -16.23 11.39
N LEU A 5 5.22 -15.88 10.52
CA LEU A 5 5.12 -14.56 9.90
C LEU A 5 4.86 -13.44 10.94
N GLY A 6 3.96 -13.71 11.92
CA GLY A 6 3.67 -12.76 13.00
C GLY A 6 4.85 -12.51 13.96
N ARG A 7 5.69 -13.54 14.20
CA ARG A 7 6.93 -13.38 14.97
C ARG A 7 7.99 -12.61 14.17
N TRP A 8 8.05 -12.84 12.88
CA TRP A 8 9.00 -12.16 11.99
C TRP A 8 8.70 -10.66 11.89
N ILE A 9 7.41 -10.28 11.78
CA ILE A 9 6.95 -8.87 11.76
C ILE A 9 7.31 -8.16 13.07
N LYS A 10 7.12 -8.79 14.24
CA LYS A 10 7.56 -8.23 15.53
C LYS A 10 9.09 -8.08 15.60
N ALA A 11 9.84 -9.06 15.12
CA ALA A 11 11.31 -9.02 15.11
C ALA A 11 11.84 -7.89 14.21
N VAL A 12 11.20 -7.64 13.06
CA VAL A 12 11.54 -6.51 12.17
C VAL A 12 11.27 -5.17 12.87
N GLY A 13 10.16 -5.02 13.60
CA GLY A 13 9.85 -3.81 14.36
C GLY A 13 10.87 -3.51 15.46
N TYR A 14 11.31 -4.50 16.22
CA TYR A 14 12.32 -4.33 17.29
C TYR A 14 13.73 -4.04 16.78
N LEU A 15 14.12 -4.58 15.63
CA LEU A 15 15.42 -4.30 15.02
C LEU A 15 15.50 -2.90 14.40
N LEU A 16 14.37 -2.33 14.00
CA LEU A 16 14.30 -1.00 13.41
C LEU A 16 14.64 0.13 14.40
N THR A 17 14.23 -0.01 15.67
CA THR A 17 14.46 1.00 16.71
C THR A 17 15.85 0.91 17.36
N GLY A 18 16.42 -0.28 17.49
CA GLY A 18 17.67 -0.48 18.23
C GLY A 18 18.95 -0.13 17.49
N GLN A 19 18.98 -0.19 16.16
CA GLN A 19 20.21 0.03 15.37
C GLN A 19 20.54 1.52 15.16
N VAL A 20 19.53 2.38 15.13
CA VAL A 20 19.75 3.84 14.96
C VAL A 20 20.43 4.44 16.20
N ASP A 21 20.04 4.00 17.41
CA ASP A 21 20.66 4.48 18.66
C ASP A 21 22.11 3.97 18.83
N ALA A 22 22.42 2.80 18.32
CA ALA A 22 23.80 2.29 18.33
C ALA A 22 24.72 3.06 17.36
N ALA A 23 24.20 3.45 16.19
CA ALA A 23 24.95 4.26 15.21
C ALA A 23 25.24 5.69 15.75
N ARG A 24 24.31 6.28 16.54
CA ARG A 24 24.51 7.57 17.19
C ARG A 24 25.57 7.57 18.30
N ARG A 25 25.81 6.43 18.95
CA ARG A 25 26.76 6.32 20.08
C ARG A 25 28.22 6.14 19.65
N THR A 26 28.50 5.71 18.44
CA THR A 26 29.85 5.61 17.89
C THR A 26 30.09 6.77 16.92
N LEU A 27 30.14 7.99 17.45
CA LEU A 27 30.49 9.20 16.71
C LEU A 27 31.98 9.17 16.32
N ASP A 28 32.32 8.44 15.30
CA ASP A 28 33.51 8.74 14.51
C ASP A 28 33.22 10.05 13.74
N LEU A 29 33.99 11.08 14.02
CA LEU A 29 33.90 12.43 13.43
C LEU A 29 34.27 12.46 11.94
N ASN A 30 34.16 11.33 11.27
CA ASN A 30 34.44 11.20 9.84
C ASN A 30 33.11 11.08 9.08
N PRO A 31 32.75 12.10 8.24
CA PRO A 31 31.52 12.10 7.48
C PRO A 31 31.39 10.90 6.51
N HIS A 32 32.50 10.38 6.01
CA HIS A 32 32.50 9.21 5.13
C HIS A 32 32.13 7.92 5.87
N VAL A 33 32.62 7.76 7.12
CA VAL A 33 32.26 6.60 7.95
C VAL A 33 30.81 6.66 8.37
N MET A 34 30.32 7.86 8.74
CA MET A 34 28.90 8.08 9.06
C MET A 34 28.02 7.72 7.88
N ARG A 35 28.33 8.22 6.69
CA ARG A 35 27.60 7.91 5.46
C ARG A 35 27.59 6.42 5.17
N ALA A 36 28.73 5.75 5.27
CA ALA A 36 28.85 4.31 5.02
C ALA A 36 27.99 3.48 5.98
N LYS A 37 27.96 3.84 7.27
CA LYS A 37 27.09 3.17 8.27
C LYS A 37 25.60 3.35 7.96
N TYR A 38 25.17 4.55 7.60
CA TYR A 38 23.78 4.79 7.18
C TYR A 38 23.44 4.05 5.90
N ASP A 39 24.32 4.02 4.91
CA ASP A 39 24.12 3.29 3.66
C ASP A 39 23.95 1.78 3.89
N GLU A 40 24.69 1.21 4.83
CA GLU A 40 24.54 -0.20 5.23
C GLU A 40 23.16 -0.45 5.84
N ILE A 41 22.75 0.39 6.80
CA ILE A 41 21.41 0.30 7.44
C ILE A 41 20.30 0.45 6.39
N LEU A 42 20.41 1.42 5.49
CA LEU A 42 19.44 1.66 4.43
C LEU A 42 19.35 0.47 3.47
N ARG A 43 20.48 -0.13 3.08
CA ARG A 43 20.51 -1.34 2.23
C ARG A 43 19.81 -2.51 2.93
N GLU A 44 20.13 -2.75 4.19
CA GLU A 44 19.51 -3.84 4.96
C GLU A 44 18.00 -3.63 5.09
N LYS A 45 17.56 -2.42 5.45
CA LYS A 45 16.13 -2.08 5.54
C LYS A 45 15.41 -2.20 4.21
N THR A 46 16.00 -1.72 3.13
CA THR A 46 15.44 -1.84 1.77
C THR A 46 15.29 -3.31 1.37
N SER A 47 16.29 -4.15 1.65
CA SER A 47 16.22 -5.59 1.39
C SER A 47 15.08 -6.25 2.17
N ARG A 48 14.92 -5.92 3.45
CA ARG A 48 13.83 -6.45 4.30
C ARG A 48 12.45 -6.00 3.82
N ILE A 49 12.31 -4.73 3.42
CA ILE A 49 11.07 -4.20 2.84
C ILE A 49 10.74 -4.96 1.54
N HIS A 50 11.74 -5.24 0.72
CA HIS A 50 11.53 -6.02 -0.51
C HIS A 50 11.04 -7.44 -0.22
N GLN A 51 11.65 -8.14 0.74
CA GLN A 51 11.20 -9.47 1.18
C GLN A 51 9.75 -9.42 1.73
N TYR A 52 9.42 -8.39 2.51
CA TYR A 52 8.08 -8.19 3.02
C TYR A 52 7.06 -7.95 1.90
N LYS A 53 7.41 -7.12 0.91
CA LYS A 53 6.59 -6.90 -0.29
C LYS A 53 6.33 -8.20 -1.05
N GLN A 54 7.35 -9.06 -1.20
CA GLN A 54 7.19 -10.37 -1.83
C GLN A 54 6.25 -11.28 -1.04
N ALA A 55 6.36 -11.27 0.31
CA ALA A 55 5.45 -12.05 1.15
C ALA A 55 3.99 -11.58 1.02
N VAL A 56 3.75 -10.27 0.95
CA VAL A 56 2.40 -9.71 0.71
C VAL A 56 1.90 -10.08 -0.67
N ALA A 57 2.75 -10.03 -1.70
CA ALA A 57 2.38 -10.49 -3.06
C ALA A 57 1.98 -11.96 -3.08
N GLY A 58 2.65 -12.81 -2.29
CA GLY A 58 2.27 -14.21 -2.10
C GLY A 58 0.88 -14.38 -1.47
N LEU A 59 0.50 -13.53 -0.52
CA LEU A 59 -0.86 -13.54 0.05
C LEU A 59 -1.92 -13.13 -0.98
N ILE A 60 -1.63 -12.13 -1.80
CA ILE A 60 -2.51 -11.70 -2.89
C ILE A 60 -2.72 -12.83 -3.89
N ALA A 61 -1.65 -13.49 -4.32
CA ALA A 61 -1.74 -14.64 -5.24
C ALA A 61 -2.58 -15.79 -4.65
N GLN A 62 -2.47 -16.06 -3.34
CA GLN A 62 -3.32 -17.06 -2.67
C GLN A 62 -4.79 -16.65 -2.65
N GLN A 63 -5.09 -15.37 -2.41
CA GLN A 63 -6.45 -14.85 -2.46
C GLN A 63 -7.04 -15.00 -3.87
N GLU A 64 -6.30 -14.61 -4.90
CA GLU A 64 -6.71 -14.74 -6.30
C GLU A 64 -6.98 -16.21 -6.70
N ASN A 65 -6.12 -17.14 -6.27
CA ASN A 65 -6.34 -18.56 -6.48
C ASN A 65 -7.64 -19.06 -5.83
N LYS A 66 -7.99 -18.56 -4.63
CA LYS A 66 -9.26 -18.90 -3.99
C LYS A 66 -10.45 -18.31 -4.72
N MET A 67 -10.33 -17.06 -5.19
CA MET A 67 -11.37 -16.42 -6.00
C MET A 67 -11.64 -17.19 -7.31
N GLN A 68 -10.59 -17.67 -7.98
CA GLN A 68 -10.76 -18.51 -9.17
C GLN A 68 -11.45 -19.84 -8.85
N LYS A 69 -11.13 -20.45 -7.68
CA LYS A 69 -11.84 -21.67 -7.24
C LYS A 69 -13.31 -21.43 -6.97
N VAL A 70 -13.65 -20.32 -6.31
CA VAL A 70 -15.06 -19.92 -6.10
C VAL A 70 -15.77 -19.77 -7.45
N LYS A 71 -15.16 -19.08 -8.40
CA LYS A 71 -15.74 -18.92 -9.74
C LYS A 71 -16.01 -20.27 -10.42
N GLY A 72 -15.04 -21.19 -10.42
CA GLY A 72 -15.20 -22.52 -10.99
C GLY A 72 -16.31 -23.33 -10.29
N LEU A 73 -16.37 -23.28 -8.95
CA LEU A 73 -17.42 -23.96 -8.20
C LEU A 73 -18.81 -23.35 -8.47
N THR A 74 -18.91 -22.04 -8.64
CA THR A 74 -20.17 -21.35 -8.98
C THR A 74 -20.68 -21.78 -10.36
N GLU A 75 -19.80 -21.93 -11.33
CA GLU A 75 -20.14 -22.45 -12.67
C GLU A 75 -20.62 -23.91 -12.58
N GLU A 76 -19.98 -24.73 -11.74
CA GLU A 76 -20.39 -26.12 -11.50
C GLU A 76 -21.75 -26.19 -10.79
N VAL A 77 -22.00 -25.32 -9.79
CA VAL A 77 -23.31 -25.21 -9.11
C VAL A 77 -24.39 -24.90 -10.13
N GLY A 78 -24.21 -23.91 -11.01
CA GLY A 78 -25.16 -23.58 -12.05
C GLY A 78 -25.47 -24.75 -12.99
N ARG A 79 -24.42 -25.55 -13.33
CA ARG A 79 -24.61 -26.79 -14.14
C ARG A 79 -25.41 -27.86 -13.37
N LEU A 80 -25.10 -28.06 -12.09
CA LEU A 80 -25.80 -29.06 -11.26
C LEU A 80 -27.24 -28.67 -11.01
N GLU A 81 -27.55 -27.38 -10.86
CA GLU A 81 -28.91 -26.89 -10.76
C GLU A 81 -29.74 -27.21 -12.00
N ASN A 82 -29.16 -27.01 -13.20
CA ASN A 82 -29.79 -27.38 -14.46
C ASN A 82 -30.03 -28.88 -14.56
N LEU A 83 -29.04 -29.70 -14.16
CA LEU A 83 -29.18 -31.16 -14.15
C LEU A 83 -30.24 -31.64 -13.16
N ARG A 84 -30.30 -31.05 -11.96
CA ARG A 84 -31.33 -31.30 -10.94
C ARG A 84 -32.72 -30.96 -11.48
N ALA A 85 -32.86 -29.80 -12.12
CA ALA A 85 -34.10 -29.36 -12.73
C ALA A 85 -34.52 -30.31 -13.88
N GLY A 86 -33.55 -30.76 -14.70
CA GLY A 86 -33.79 -31.73 -15.75
C GLY A 86 -34.25 -33.10 -15.21
N ALA A 87 -33.61 -33.60 -14.14
CA ALA A 87 -34.01 -34.84 -13.48
C ALA A 87 -35.44 -34.75 -12.94
N LEU A 88 -35.78 -33.62 -12.32
CA LEU A 88 -37.14 -33.36 -11.80
C LEU A 88 -38.17 -33.28 -12.94
N ALA A 89 -37.85 -32.59 -14.03
CA ALA A 89 -38.75 -32.45 -15.18
C ALA A 89 -39.00 -33.83 -15.81
N LYS A 90 -37.96 -34.66 -16.00
CA LYS A 90 -38.06 -36.01 -16.51
C LYS A 90 -38.88 -36.95 -15.62
N ALA A 91 -38.69 -36.84 -14.30
CA ALA A 91 -39.50 -37.58 -13.33
C ALA A 91 -40.97 -37.19 -13.42
N LYS A 92 -41.32 -35.90 -13.54
CA LYS A 92 -42.68 -35.41 -13.69
C LYS A 92 -43.32 -35.91 -14.98
N GLN A 93 -42.58 -35.87 -16.10
CA GLN A 93 -43.06 -36.39 -17.37
C GLN A 93 -43.37 -37.90 -17.26
N LYS A 94 -42.49 -38.67 -16.64
CA LYS A 94 -42.65 -40.11 -16.45
C LYS A 94 -43.89 -40.42 -15.58
N VAL A 95 -44.13 -39.66 -14.52
CA VAL A 95 -45.34 -39.80 -13.71
C VAL A 95 -46.59 -39.58 -14.54
N VAL A 96 -46.64 -38.56 -15.39
CA VAL A 96 -47.79 -38.30 -16.26
C VAL A 96 -48.01 -39.44 -17.26
N GLU A 97 -46.93 -39.94 -17.89
CA GLU A 97 -47.00 -41.06 -18.83
C GLU A 97 -47.56 -42.34 -18.17
N LEU A 98 -47.07 -42.68 -16.97
CA LEU A 98 -47.50 -43.85 -16.23
C LEU A 98 -48.95 -43.73 -15.73
N GLN A 99 -49.34 -42.54 -15.29
CA GLN A 99 -50.75 -42.29 -14.90
C GLN A 99 -51.71 -42.38 -16.07
N GLN A 100 -51.30 -41.88 -17.25
CA GLN A 100 -52.10 -42.04 -18.50
C GLN A 100 -52.22 -43.49 -18.93
N ALA A 101 -51.21 -44.30 -18.61
CA ALA A 101 -51.23 -45.76 -18.85
C ALA A 101 -52.06 -46.52 -17.79
N GLY A 102 -52.71 -45.82 -16.82
CA GLY A 102 -53.56 -46.42 -15.80
C GLY A 102 -52.84 -47.07 -14.63
N LYS A 103 -51.56 -46.81 -14.45
CA LYS A 103 -50.75 -47.32 -13.32
C LYS A 103 -51.09 -46.62 -12.02
N THR A 104 -51.08 -47.37 -10.93
CA THR A 104 -51.30 -46.87 -9.58
C THR A 104 -50.09 -46.07 -9.06
N THR A 105 -50.29 -45.26 -8.03
CA THR A 105 -49.20 -44.49 -7.44
C THR A 105 -48.06 -45.37 -6.93
N GLU A 106 -48.38 -46.53 -6.38
CA GLU A 106 -47.39 -47.51 -5.90
C GLU A 106 -46.56 -48.10 -7.07
N GLU A 107 -47.17 -48.42 -8.18
CA GLU A 107 -46.48 -48.90 -9.38
C GLU A 107 -45.58 -47.83 -9.99
N VAL A 108 -46.02 -46.56 -9.95
CA VAL A 108 -45.18 -45.40 -10.39
C VAL A 108 -43.96 -45.27 -9.51
N GLN A 109 -44.09 -45.42 -8.19
CA GLN A 109 -42.99 -45.31 -7.23
C GLN A 109 -41.95 -46.45 -7.36
N HIS A 110 -42.33 -47.58 -7.94
CA HIS A 110 -41.47 -48.72 -8.20
C HIS A 110 -40.97 -48.80 -9.65
N ASP A 111 -41.36 -47.84 -10.49
CA ASP A 111 -40.86 -47.76 -11.86
C ASP A 111 -39.36 -47.44 -11.91
N GLU A 112 -38.62 -48.20 -12.68
CA GLU A 112 -37.13 -48.07 -12.74
C GLU A 112 -36.69 -46.68 -13.21
N ASP A 113 -37.34 -46.09 -14.22
CA ASP A 113 -37.01 -44.79 -14.75
C ASP A 113 -37.31 -43.69 -13.76
N TYR A 114 -38.44 -43.82 -13.05
CA TYR A 114 -38.77 -42.89 -11.94
C TYR A 114 -37.72 -42.93 -10.81
N LEU A 115 -37.37 -44.14 -10.34
CA LEU A 115 -36.35 -44.33 -9.31
C LEU A 115 -34.99 -43.82 -9.72
N ARG A 116 -34.60 -44.01 -10.98
CA ARG A 116 -33.37 -43.44 -11.52
C ARG A 116 -33.37 -41.92 -11.51
N CYS A 117 -34.47 -41.30 -11.93
CA CYS A 117 -34.60 -39.83 -11.84
C CYS A 117 -34.60 -39.31 -10.40
N GLN A 118 -35.25 -40.06 -9.48
CA GLN A 118 -35.26 -39.71 -8.04
C GLN A 118 -33.88 -39.78 -7.41
N SER A 119 -33.11 -40.86 -7.71
CA SER A 119 -31.74 -41.01 -7.25
C SER A 119 -30.87 -39.85 -7.78
N ALA A 120 -30.90 -39.63 -9.10
CA ALA A 120 -30.14 -38.51 -9.68
C ALA A 120 -30.49 -37.15 -9.07
N TYR A 121 -31.77 -36.88 -8.81
CA TYR A 121 -32.18 -35.64 -8.12
C TYR A 121 -31.60 -35.52 -6.71
N LYS A 122 -31.61 -36.61 -5.92
CA LYS A 122 -31.02 -36.64 -4.58
C LYS A 122 -29.53 -36.45 -4.64
N ASP A 123 -28.82 -37.10 -5.54
CA ASP A 123 -27.38 -37.01 -5.70
C ASP A 123 -26.95 -35.58 -6.10
N PHE A 124 -27.66 -34.98 -7.08
CA PHE A 124 -27.42 -33.57 -7.44
C PHE A 124 -27.69 -32.60 -6.28
N THR A 125 -28.75 -32.86 -5.47
CA THR A 125 -29.08 -32.02 -4.33
C THR A 125 -27.99 -32.09 -3.24
N SER A 126 -27.49 -33.30 -2.95
CA SER A 126 -26.40 -33.48 -1.98
C SER A 126 -25.13 -32.80 -2.46
N THR A 127 -24.74 -33.03 -3.72
CA THR A 127 -23.54 -32.43 -4.32
C THR A 127 -23.64 -30.88 -4.37
N LEU A 128 -24.82 -30.34 -4.65
CA LEU A 128 -25.07 -28.89 -4.59
C LEU A 128 -24.83 -28.33 -3.19
N ALA A 129 -25.37 -28.98 -2.14
CA ALA A 129 -25.18 -28.54 -0.77
C ALA A 129 -23.70 -28.54 -0.38
N GLU A 130 -22.93 -29.60 -0.73
CA GLU A 130 -21.51 -29.66 -0.47
C GLU A 130 -20.74 -28.54 -1.18
N LYS A 131 -21.05 -28.27 -2.46
CA LYS A 131 -20.37 -27.21 -3.22
C LYS A 131 -20.73 -25.81 -2.71
N GLN A 132 -21.97 -25.58 -2.32
CA GLN A 132 -22.40 -24.31 -1.72
C GLN A 132 -21.68 -24.05 -0.39
N THR A 133 -21.62 -25.04 0.50
CA THR A 133 -20.83 -24.94 1.75
C THR A 133 -19.36 -24.64 1.44
N ARG A 134 -18.80 -25.29 0.41
CA ARG A 134 -17.41 -25.04 0.01
C ARG A 134 -17.16 -23.65 -0.53
N ILE A 135 -18.13 -23.09 -1.25
CA ILE A 135 -18.08 -21.69 -1.70
C ILE A 135 -18.09 -20.75 -0.49
N GLU A 136 -19.00 -20.93 0.47
CA GLU A 136 -19.09 -20.12 1.68
C GLU A 136 -17.79 -20.14 2.48
N GLU A 137 -17.18 -21.29 2.66
CA GLU A 137 -15.87 -21.41 3.34
C GLU A 137 -14.77 -20.64 2.60
N LEU A 138 -14.74 -20.75 1.26
CA LEU A 138 -13.73 -20.06 0.46
C LEU A 138 -13.95 -18.55 0.44
N GLU A 139 -15.19 -18.08 0.42
CA GLU A 139 -15.55 -16.66 0.50
C GLU A 139 -15.16 -16.06 1.85
N ALA A 140 -15.41 -16.77 2.95
CA ALA A 140 -14.95 -16.38 4.28
C ALA A 140 -13.42 -16.25 4.32
N ASP A 141 -12.70 -17.22 3.79
CA ASP A 141 -11.25 -17.20 3.67
C ASP A 141 -10.76 -16.00 2.83
N ILE A 142 -11.41 -15.72 1.68
CA ILE A 142 -11.08 -14.58 0.82
C ILE A 142 -11.25 -13.26 1.57
N GLY A 143 -12.32 -13.13 2.36
CA GLY A 143 -12.54 -11.98 3.21
C GLY A 143 -11.44 -11.79 4.26
N ASP A 144 -11.01 -12.88 4.89
CA ASP A 144 -9.90 -12.84 5.86
C ASP A 144 -8.56 -12.49 5.21
N TYR A 145 -8.28 -13.03 4.02
CA TYR A 145 -7.10 -12.62 3.23
C TYR A 145 -7.16 -11.14 2.90
N GLY A 146 -8.33 -10.63 2.48
CA GLY A 146 -8.52 -9.23 2.14
C GLY A 146 -8.16 -8.29 3.30
N LYS A 147 -8.67 -8.57 4.52
CA LYS A 147 -8.34 -7.81 5.73
C LYS A 147 -6.84 -7.82 6.01
N ARG A 148 -6.22 -9.01 6.03
CA ARG A 148 -4.78 -9.15 6.30
C ARG A 148 -3.91 -8.44 5.26
N ILE A 149 -4.27 -8.52 3.98
CA ILE A 149 -3.57 -7.82 2.90
C ILE A 149 -3.70 -6.30 3.11
N GLY A 150 -4.88 -5.81 3.51
CA GLY A 150 -5.09 -4.42 3.87
C GLY A 150 -4.14 -3.96 4.98
N ASP A 151 -4.10 -4.69 6.11
CA ASP A 151 -3.23 -4.39 7.24
C ASP A 151 -1.75 -4.39 6.84
N HIS A 152 -1.33 -5.38 6.04
CA HIS A 152 0.04 -5.45 5.56
C HIS A 152 0.42 -4.32 4.58
N LYS A 153 -0.52 -3.84 3.75
CA LYS A 153 -0.31 -2.68 2.89
C LYS A 153 -0.06 -1.42 3.70
N VAL A 154 -0.86 -1.19 4.76
CA VAL A 154 -0.67 -0.05 5.68
C VAL A 154 0.69 -0.13 6.36
N GLN A 155 1.09 -1.32 6.86
CA GLN A 155 2.41 -1.51 7.46
C GLN A 155 3.55 -1.27 6.46
N LEU A 156 3.40 -1.74 5.21
CA LEU A 156 4.39 -1.50 4.16
C LEU A 156 4.56 0.00 3.87
N GLN A 157 3.47 0.75 3.82
CA GLN A 157 3.52 2.21 3.65
C GLN A 157 4.24 2.89 4.82
N SER A 158 3.99 2.45 6.07
CA SER A 158 4.71 2.96 7.24
C SER A 158 6.21 2.69 7.16
N LEU A 159 6.61 1.47 6.76
CA LEU A 159 8.02 1.10 6.60
C LEU A 159 8.72 1.91 5.49
N LEU A 160 8.02 2.23 4.41
CA LEU A 160 8.56 3.09 3.35
C LEU A 160 8.77 4.52 3.84
N ARG A 161 7.82 5.09 4.60
CA ARG A 161 7.98 6.41 5.23
C ARG A 161 9.14 6.45 6.22
N GLU A 162 9.34 5.37 6.99
CA GLU A 162 10.50 5.26 7.90
C GLU A 162 11.82 5.21 7.13
N LEU A 163 11.85 4.52 5.99
CA LEU A 163 13.03 4.49 5.13
C LEU A 163 13.37 5.88 4.59
N ASP A 164 12.37 6.65 4.19
CA ASP A 164 12.57 8.03 3.70
C ASP A 164 13.02 8.97 4.82
N LYS A 165 12.47 8.83 6.05
CA LYS A 165 12.96 9.55 7.22
C LYS A 165 14.44 9.25 7.51
N LEU A 166 14.83 7.98 7.43
CA LEU A 166 16.24 7.59 7.64
C LEU A 166 17.18 8.18 6.59
N ARG A 167 16.71 8.34 5.34
CA ARG A 167 17.48 9.02 4.30
C ARG A 167 17.68 10.50 4.62
N ALA A 168 16.64 11.17 5.12
CA ALA A 168 16.74 12.55 5.57
C ALA A 168 17.69 12.65 6.78
N GLU A 169 17.55 11.79 7.80
CA GLU A 169 18.43 11.73 8.94
C GLU A 169 19.90 11.47 8.56
N GLN A 170 20.16 10.67 7.54
CA GLN A 170 21.51 10.48 7.00
C GLN A 170 22.08 11.79 6.49
N ALA A 171 21.33 12.53 5.69
CA ALA A 171 21.76 13.79 5.11
C ALA A 171 22.05 14.82 6.22
N ASP A 172 21.16 14.94 7.21
CA ASP A 172 21.32 15.84 8.34
C ASP A 172 22.53 15.45 9.21
N ALA A 173 22.69 14.17 9.54
CA ALA A 173 23.79 13.68 10.34
C ALA A 173 25.15 13.90 9.67
N VAL A 174 25.23 13.73 8.35
CA VAL A 174 26.44 13.99 7.56
C VAL A 174 26.75 15.49 7.53
N ALA A 175 25.73 16.33 7.36
CA ALA A 175 25.88 17.78 7.39
C ALA A 175 26.37 18.28 8.76
N ASP A 176 25.80 17.76 9.86
CA ASP A 176 26.22 18.12 11.22
C ASP A 176 27.67 17.74 11.51
N VAL A 177 28.13 16.58 11.02
CA VAL A 177 29.55 16.17 11.19
C VAL A 177 30.48 17.08 10.39
N ILE A 178 30.11 17.48 9.17
CA ILE A 178 30.90 18.40 8.36
C ILE A 178 31.01 19.75 9.07
N THR A 179 29.87 20.31 9.50
CA THR A 179 29.84 21.59 10.21
C THR A 179 30.64 21.55 11.51
N SER A 180 30.55 20.47 12.28
CA SER A 180 31.33 20.31 13.53
C SER A 180 32.83 20.19 13.26
N ARG A 181 33.22 19.61 12.14
CA ARG A 181 34.64 19.55 11.72
C ARG A 181 35.15 20.93 11.32
N GLU A 182 34.41 21.66 10.50
CA GLU A 182 34.75 23.03 10.11
C GLU A 182 34.84 23.97 11.35
N GLU A 183 33.90 23.85 12.29
CA GLU A 183 33.96 24.60 13.55
C GLU A 183 35.21 24.30 14.37
N ARG A 184 35.70 23.04 14.37
CA ARG A 184 36.95 22.67 15.04
C ARG A 184 38.17 23.21 14.31
N GLU A 185 38.24 23.07 12.99
CA GLU A 185 39.34 23.61 12.19
C GLU A 185 39.47 25.14 12.36
N LEU A 186 38.34 25.87 12.46
CA LEU A 186 38.28 27.28 12.78
C LEU A 186 38.76 27.57 14.21
N ALA A 187 38.35 26.76 15.17
CA ALA A 187 38.76 26.93 16.58
C ALA A 187 40.26 26.66 16.76
N ASP A 188 40.81 25.64 16.08
CA ASP A 188 42.23 25.33 16.09
C ASP A 188 43.07 26.43 15.42
N THR A 189 42.56 26.98 14.29
CA THR A 189 43.20 28.15 13.64
C THR A 189 43.20 29.38 14.52
N LEU A 190 42.08 29.68 15.18
CA LEU A 190 41.96 30.77 16.13
C LEU A 190 42.90 30.60 17.34
N SER A 191 43.05 29.38 17.85
CA SER A 191 43.98 29.05 18.92
C SER A 191 45.41 29.29 18.51
N GLY A 192 45.77 28.90 17.28
CA GLY A 192 47.10 29.15 16.68
C GLY A 192 47.40 30.64 16.53
N ILE A 193 46.45 31.45 16.10
CA ILE A 193 46.59 32.89 15.92
C ILE A 193 46.63 33.62 17.30
N ALA A 194 45.90 33.12 18.31
CA ALA A 194 45.90 33.68 19.66
C ALA A 194 47.29 33.58 20.32
N GLN A 195 48.13 32.61 19.90
CA GLN A 195 49.51 32.51 20.36
C GLN A 195 50.45 33.49 19.66
N ASP A 196 50.09 33.98 18.46
CA ASP A 196 50.94 34.91 17.66
C ASP A 196 50.62 36.40 17.87
N GLY A 197 49.75 36.78 18.75
CA GLY A 197 49.63 38.13 19.34
C GLY A 197 48.98 39.23 18.48
N THR A 198 48.27 38.94 17.39
CA THR A 198 47.60 39.95 16.55
C THR A 198 46.11 40.04 16.80
N ALA A 199 45.73 41.00 17.68
CA ALA A 199 44.32 41.25 18.08
C ALA A 199 43.40 41.63 16.91
N GLU A 200 43.92 42.23 15.85
CA GLU A 200 43.17 42.61 14.67
C GLU A 200 42.80 41.41 13.79
N GLU A 201 43.65 40.41 13.64
CA GLU A 201 43.36 39.18 12.91
C GLU A 201 42.31 38.31 13.63
N LEU A 202 42.36 38.31 14.96
CA LEU A 202 41.33 37.64 15.78
C LEU A 202 39.94 38.27 15.59
N GLN A 203 39.87 39.58 15.40
CA GLN A 203 38.59 40.26 15.12
C GLN A 203 38.07 39.94 13.72
N ARG A 204 38.92 39.89 12.71
CA ARG A 204 38.54 39.46 11.36
C ARG A 204 38.04 38.02 11.31
N MET A 205 38.72 37.11 12.01
CA MET A 205 38.30 35.68 12.07
C MET A 205 36.99 35.49 12.83
N ARG A 206 36.72 36.32 13.88
CA ARG A 206 35.42 36.29 14.55
C ARG A 206 34.28 36.77 13.62
N GLN A 207 34.55 37.77 12.78
CA GLN A 207 33.60 38.20 11.75
C GLN A 207 33.37 37.12 10.69
N LEU A 208 34.43 36.48 10.17
CA LEU A 208 34.32 35.38 9.23
C LEU A 208 33.52 34.19 9.78
N ARG A 209 33.73 33.87 11.08
CA ARG A 209 32.95 32.82 11.76
C ARG A 209 31.46 33.18 11.86
N GLN A 210 31.15 34.49 12.10
CA GLN A 210 29.75 34.92 12.09
C GLN A 210 29.11 34.88 10.70
N GLU A 211 29.88 35.23 9.66
CA GLU A 211 29.42 35.15 8.26
C GLU A 211 29.17 33.72 7.85
N VAL A 212 30.08 32.78 8.14
CA VAL A 212 29.92 31.35 7.84
C VAL A 212 28.73 30.72 8.61
N LYS A 213 28.54 31.14 9.90
CA LYS A 213 27.35 30.74 10.67
C LYS A 213 26.05 31.34 10.10
N ALA A 214 26.08 32.55 9.59
CA ALA A 214 24.93 33.19 8.97
C ALA A 214 24.63 32.51 7.63
N GLU A 215 25.65 32.20 6.85
CA GLU A 215 25.52 31.49 5.57
C GLU A 215 25.00 30.04 5.74
N ALA A 216 25.50 29.31 6.75
CA ALA A 216 25.00 27.99 7.13
C ALA A 216 23.57 28.04 7.67
N ARG A 217 23.18 29.15 8.33
CA ARG A 217 21.81 29.37 8.80
C ARG A 217 20.87 29.69 7.65
N VAL A 218 21.31 30.55 6.71
CA VAL A 218 20.56 30.88 5.49
C VAL A 218 20.41 29.64 4.60
N SER A 219 21.46 28.82 4.47
CA SER A 219 21.39 27.55 3.73
C SER A 219 20.43 26.55 4.38
N ARG A 220 20.33 26.50 5.72
CA ARG A 220 19.33 25.68 6.43
C ARG A 220 17.91 26.24 6.32
N GLU A 221 17.75 27.55 6.39
CA GLU A 221 16.45 28.20 6.15
C GLU A 221 15.98 28.04 4.70
N LEU A 222 16.88 28.14 3.72
CA LEU A 222 16.59 27.89 2.32
C LEU A 222 16.31 26.40 2.05
N ALA A 223 17.00 25.48 2.73
CA ALA A 223 16.70 24.04 2.66
C ALA A 223 15.37 23.66 3.32
N GLY A 224 14.96 24.41 4.36
CA GLY A 224 13.66 24.25 5.04
C GLY A 224 12.48 24.89 4.29
N THR A 225 12.75 25.80 3.36
CA THR A 225 11.76 26.39 2.45
C THR A 225 11.77 25.72 1.07
N ASP A 226 12.36 24.52 0.97
CA ASP A 226 12.43 23.80 -0.30
C ASP A 226 11.01 23.60 -0.84
N THR A 227 10.75 24.20 -1.99
CA THR A 227 9.54 24.07 -2.79
C THR A 227 9.10 22.61 -2.95
N LYS A 228 10.02 21.67 -2.84
CA LYS A 228 9.73 20.22 -2.87
C LYS A 228 8.91 19.72 -1.68
N VAL A 229 9.08 20.32 -0.48
CA VAL A 229 8.27 19.94 0.70
C VAL A 229 6.86 20.52 0.54
N GLN A 230 6.74 21.76 0.07
CA GLN A 230 5.44 22.34 -0.27
C GLN A 230 4.79 21.65 -1.45
N GLU A 231 5.55 21.27 -2.47
CA GLU A 231 5.06 20.52 -3.63
C GLU A 231 4.57 19.10 -3.23
N ALA A 232 5.26 18.43 -2.30
CA ALA A 232 4.83 17.16 -1.74
C ALA A 232 3.56 17.30 -0.88
N GLU A 233 3.44 18.37 -0.10
CA GLU A 233 2.25 18.68 0.71
C GLU A 233 1.05 19.03 -0.18
N PHE A 234 1.25 19.83 -1.22
CA PHE A 234 0.22 20.13 -2.22
C PHE A 234 -0.15 18.92 -3.08
N MET A 235 0.79 18.04 -3.41
CA MET A 235 0.51 16.79 -4.12
C MET A 235 -0.24 15.79 -3.24
N GLU A 236 0.05 15.74 -1.94
CA GLU A 236 -0.69 14.89 -0.99
C GLU A 236 -2.10 15.43 -0.77
N PHE A 237 -2.26 16.74 -0.68
CA PHE A 237 -3.57 17.39 -0.61
C PHE A 237 -4.40 17.20 -1.88
N ALA A 238 -3.79 17.35 -3.05
CA ALA A 238 -4.44 17.10 -4.34
C ALA A 238 -4.86 15.62 -4.49
N ARG A 239 -4.04 14.68 -4.05
CA ARG A 239 -4.40 13.24 -4.02
C ARG A 239 -5.56 12.94 -3.08
N ARG A 240 -5.60 13.55 -1.90
CA ARG A 240 -6.75 13.39 -0.97
C ARG A 240 -8.02 13.97 -1.57
N SER A 241 -7.96 15.18 -2.10
CA SER A 241 -9.08 15.85 -2.75
C SER A 241 -9.62 15.05 -3.95
N GLN A 242 -8.75 14.41 -4.74
CA GLN A 242 -9.13 13.59 -5.88
C GLN A 242 -9.74 12.25 -5.43
N SER A 243 -9.19 11.63 -4.41
CA SER A 243 -9.72 10.39 -3.83
C SER A 243 -11.06 10.61 -3.13
N ASP A 244 -11.26 11.75 -2.48
CA ASP A 244 -12.52 12.10 -1.85
C ASP A 244 -13.62 12.39 -2.91
N SER A 245 -13.26 13.09 -4.00
CA SER A 245 -14.19 13.35 -5.11
C SER A 245 -14.55 12.09 -5.91
N GLU A 246 -13.62 11.16 -6.10
CA GLU A 246 -13.88 9.86 -6.72
C GLU A 246 -14.73 8.96 -5.80
N PHE A 247 -14.50 9.02 -4.49
CA PHE A 247 -15.30 8.31 -3.51
C PHE A 247 -16.73 8.86 -3.45
N ASP A 248 -16.91 10.18 -3.42
CA ASP A 248 -18.21 10.85 -3.43
C ASP A 248 -18.99 10.57 -4.73
N ALA A 249 -18.29 10.46 -5.87
CA ALA A 249 -18.90 10.03 -7.13
C ALA A 249 -19.35 8.57 -7.11
N LEU A 250 -18.57 7.68 -6.50
CA LEU A 250 -18.88 6.25 -6.39
C LEU A 250 -20.04 5.94 -5.44
N ILE A 251 -20.22 6.73 -4.37
CA ILE A 251 -21.35 6.58 -3.42
C ILE A 251 -22.57 7.43 -3.80
N GLY A 252 -22.54 8.14 -4.94
CA GLY A 252 -23.68 8.91 -5.46
C GLY A 252 -23.97 10.20 -4.70
N LEU A 253 -23.04 10.72 -3.89
CA LEU A 253 -23.15 11.99 -3.17
C LEU A 253 -22.71 13.22 -4.01
N ALA A 254 -22.10 13.00 -5.17
CA ALA A 254 -21.76 14.09 -6.09
C ALA A 254 -23.06 14.67 -6.66
N ALA A 255 -23.51 15.77 -6.08
CA ALA A 255 -24.57 16.59 -6.65
C ALA A 255 -24.18 16.99 -8.07
N SER A 256 -25.12 16.80 -9.01
CA SER A 256 -25.01 17.20 -10.39
C SER A 256 -24.62 18.68 -10.50
N VAL A 257 -23.34 18.94 -10.71
CA VAL A 257 -22.87 20.27 -11.10
C VAL A 257 -23.25 20.43 -12.57
N GLU A 258 -24.29 21.21 -12.83
CA GLU A 258 -24.65 21.70 -14.16
C GLU A 258 -23.40 22.31 -14.81
N LYS A 259 -23.07 21.82 -16.00
CA LYS A 259 -22.05 22.42 -16.86
C LYS A 259 -22.42 23.89 -17.14
N PRO A 260 -21.57 24.86 -16.85
CA PRO A 260 -21.77 26.20 -17.35
C PRO A 260 -21.68 26.16 -18.87
N GLN A 261 -22.74 26.63 -19.50
CA GLN A 261 -22.82 26.82 -20.95
C GLN A 261 -21.68 27.71 -21.44
N SER A 262 -20.99 27.22 -22.45
CA SER A 262 -20.00 27.91 -23.25
C SER A 262 -20.49 29.30 -23.64
N ALA A 263 -19.92 30.36 -23.07
CA ALA A 263 -20.03 31.73 -23.58
C ALA A 263 -19.21 31.84 -24.84
N ALA A 264 -19.84 32.40 -25.89
CA ALA A 264 -19.27 32.63 -27.19
C ALA A 264 -18.03 33.56 -27.15
N PRO A 265 -17.11 33.47 -28.14
CA PRO A 265 -15.89 34.25 -28.14
C PRO A 265 -16.21 35.73 -28.45
N VAL A 266 -15.79 36.59 -27.54
CA VAL A 266 -15.79 38.04 -27.74
C VAL A 266 -14.64 38.38 -28.71
N GLN A 267 -14.98 38.96 -29.83
CA GLN A 267 -14.02 39.54 -30.81
C GLN A 267 -13.31 40.73 -30.19
N GLU A 268 -12.01 40.64 -30.01
CA GLU A 268 -11.14 41.78 -29.72
C GLU A 268 -10.99 42.67 -30.96
N LYS A 269 -11.40 43.93 -30.84
CA LYS A 269 -11.05 45.00 -31.76
C LYS A 269 -9.60 45.44 -31.50
N PRO A 270 -8.80 45.72 -32.55
CA PRO A 270 -7.45 46.23 -32.37
C PRO A 270 -7.47 47.69 -31.89
N ALA A 271 -6.74 47.94 -30.80
CA ALA A 271 -6.49 49.28 -30.29
C ALA A 271 -5.42 49.97 -31.17
N THR A 272 -5.78 51.12 -31.77
CA THR A 272 -4.89 52.07 -32.43
C THR A 272 -4.09 52.85 -31.37
N LEU A 273 -2.77 52.90 -31.55
CA LEU A 273 -1.84 53.77 -30.82
C LEU A 273 -2.02 55.21 -31.30
N PRO A 274 -2.03 56.22 -30.41
CA PRO A 274 -1.83 57.63 -30.79
C PRO A 274 -0.33 57.97 -30.84
N GLU A 275 -0.01 58.91 -31.70
CA GLU A 275 1.28 59.50 -31.98
C GLU A 275 2.01 60.09 -30.77
#